data_4898bb5b79256b147a96a8bb5aa2ff95
#
_entry.id   4898bb5b79256b147a96a8bb5aa2ff95
#
_cell.length_a   1.000
_cell.length_b   1.000
_cell.length_c   1.000
_cell.angle_alpha   90.00
_cell.angle_beta   90.00
_cell.angle_gamma   90.00
#
_symmetry.space_group_name_H-M   'P 1'
#
loop_
_entity.id
_entity.type
_entity.pdbx_description
1 polymer ?
#
loop_
_entity_poly.entity_id
_entity_poly.type
_entity_poly.pdbx_seq_one_letter_code
_entity_poly.pdbx_strand_id
1 'polypeptide(L)'
;MNKRLKVALNLPLYGTFDYFIQYDSTNINTGMRVQVSFGKKELIGIVSEIKKHSQETTDRYKLKPINEILDTEPVLTKELIKLCKWASNYYQYPIGQVYFNCIPSKLKKSKDIKNKEIDDRKFFYKITDKNINEYFKNKTAQQRIYDYIKNKCKVDPGDIKGSRPLHELLHNGFIEKYYLDDEKVPTGNIILNEEQ
;
A
#
# COMPACT_ATOMS: atom_id res chain seq x y z
N MET A 1 12.62 22.05 16.36
CA MET A 1 11.61 23.05 15.91
C MET A 1 10.36 22.33 15.47
N ASN A 2 9.21 22.65 16.02
CA ASN A 2 7.96 22.03 15.60
C ASN A 2 7.57 22.51 14.17
N LYS A 3 7.15 21.61 13.30
CA LYS A 3 6.61 21.95 11.98
C LYS A 3 5.10 21.77 12.00
N ARG A 4 4.36 22.72 11.41
CA ARG A 4 2.92 22.60 11.17
C ARG A 4 2.69 21.99 9.78
N LEU A 5 1.85 20.98 9.73
CA LEU A 5 1.54 20.25 8.51
C LEU A 5 0.08 20.50 8.14
N LYS A 6 -0.16 20.86 6.87
CA LYS A 6 -1.50 20.82 6.30
C LYS A 6 -1.71 19.47 5.65
N VAL A 7 -2.61 18.68 6.20
CA VAL A 7 -2.89 17.30 5.79
C VAL A 7 -4.25 17.24 5.13
N ALA A 8 -4.28 16.70 3.92
CA ALA A 8 -5.51 16.42 3.18
C ALA A 8 -5.99 15.00 3.49
N LEU A 9 -7.23 14.86 3.95
CA LEU A 9 -7.85 13.57 4.32
C LEU A 9 -8.84 13.14 3.23
N ASN A 10 -8.97 11.83 3.00
CA ASN A 10 -9.96 11.27 2.08
C ASN A 10 -11.38 11.36 2.67
N LEU A 11 -11.85 12.58 2.82
CA LEU A 11 -13.18 12.90 3.35
C LEU A 11 -13.89 13.87 2.40
N PRO A 12 -15.23 13.87 2.37
CA PRO A 12 -16.03 14.82 1.60
C PRO A 12 -16.07 16.20 2.29
N LEU A 13 -14.89 16.67 2.71
CA LEU A 13 -14.71 17.96 3.39
C LEU A 13 -13.71 18.79 2.60
N TYR A 14 -14.04 20.09 2.42
CA TYR A 14 -13.17 21.02 1.75
C TYR A 14 -11.99 21.41 2.64
N GLY A 15 -10.85 21.66 1.99
CA GLY A 15 -9.63 22.13 2.64
C GLY A 15 -8.74 21.02 3.21
N THR A 16 -7.83 21.45 4.06
CA THR A 16 -6.83 20.63 4.72
C THR A 16 -6.92 20.82 6.22
N PHE A 17 -6.44 19.84 6.97
CA PHE A 17 -6.45 19.88 8.43
C PHE A 17 -5.04 20.11 8.95
N ASP A 18 -4.94 20.89 10.02
CA ASP A 18 -3.66 21.23 10.61
C ASP A 18 -3.26 20.22 11.68
N TYR A 19 -2.05 19.72 11.55
CA TYR A 19 -1.39 18.85 12.51
C TYR A 19 0.01 19.36 12.79
N PHE A 20 0.66 18.85 13.82
CA PHE A 20 2.06 19.13 14.07
C PHE A 20 2.88 17.85 14.14
N ILE A 21 4.18 18.00 13.90
CA ILE A 21 5.12 16.91 14.11
C ILE A 21 5.91 17.16 15.39
N GLN A 22 5.91 16.15 16.27
CA GLN A 22 6.46 16.25 17.63
C GLN A 22 7.98 16.04 17.67
N TYR A 23 8.55 15.44 16.62
CA TYR A 23 9.98 15.18 16.52
C TYR A 23 10.59 15.91 15.33
N ASP A 24 11.87 16.25 15.47
CA ASP A 24 12.65 16.89 14.40
C ASP A 24 13.01 15.88 13.29
N SER A 25 12.00 15.13 12.82
CA SER A 25 12.15 14.23 11.70
C SER A 25 12.40 15.06 10.44
N THR A 26 13.66 15.15 10.08
CA THR A 26 14.18 15.91 8.95
C THR A 26 13.62 15.45 7.60
N ASN A 27 12.94 14.31 7.54
CA ASN A 27 12.56 13.63 6.30
C ASN A 27 11.09 13.77 5.87
N ILE A 28 10.29 14.64 6.50
CA ILE A 28 8.92 14.84 6.03
C ILE A 28 8.86 15.82 4.86
N ASN A 29 8.25 15.39 3.77
CA ASN A 29 8.06 16.16 2.54
C ASN A 29 6.57 16.23 2.14
N THR A 30 6.23 17.25 1.32
CA THR A 30 4.90 17.31 0.70
C THR A 30 4.69 16.11 -0.22
N GLY A 31 3.48 15.57 -0.24
CA GLY A 31 3.14 14.36 -1.01
C GLY A 31 3.34 13.04 -0.26
N MET A 32 3.93 13.06 0.95
CA MET A 32 4.02 11.88 1.81
C MET A 32 2.70 11.59 2.50
N ARG A 33 2.44 10.32 2.77
CA ARG A 33 1.30 9.87 3.58
C ARG A 33 1.68 9.87 5.05
N VAL A 34 0.72 10.30 5.86
CA VAL A 34 0.82 10.29 7.33
C VAL A 34 -0.42 9.66 7.93
N GLN A 35 -0.25 8.98 9.05
CA GLN A 35 -1.36 8.52 9.87
C GLN A 35 -1.71 9.59 10.89
N VAL A 36 -2.98 9.94 10.98
CA VAL A 36 -3.47 11.01 11.87
C VAL A 36 -4.75 10.60 12.56
N SER A 37 -4.98 11.17 13.76
CA SER A 37 -6.23 11.01 14.50
C SER A 37 -7.24 12.08 14.07
N PHE A 38 -8.37 11.67 13.50
CA PHE A 38 -9.48 12.51 13.14
C PHE A 38 -10.76 12.09 13.88
N GLY A 39 -11.20 12.90 14.84
CA GLY A 39 -12.25 12.50 15.77
C GLY A 39 -11.82 11.31 16.61
N LYS A 40 -12.59 10.22 16.53
CA LYS A 40 -12.30 8.90 17.18
C LYS A 40 -11.65 7.89 16.22
N LYS A 41 -11.37 8.27 14.98
CA LYS A 41 -10.83 7.36 13.95
C LYS A 41 -9.39 7.73 13.62
N GLU A 42 -8.62 6.74 13.24
CA GLU A 42 -7.31 6.91 12.60
C GLU A 42 -7.49 6.88 11.09
N LEU A 43 -6.97 7.88 10.42
CA LEU A 43 -7.06 8.04 8.97
C LEU A 43 -5.68 8.25 8.37
N ILE A 44 -5.54 7.87 7.10
CA ILE A 44 -4.39 8.27 6.29
C ILE A 44 -4.69 9.63 5.67
N GLY A 45 -3.72 10.52 5.75
CA GLY A 45 -3.73 11.79 5.06
C GLY A 45 -2.48 11.97 4.20
N ILE A 46 -2.54 12.93 3.28
CA ILE A 46 -1.41 13.32 2.44
C ILE A 46 -0.98 14.72 2.85
N VAL A 47 0.32 14.90 3.09
CA VAL A 47 0.90 16.20 3.42
C VAL A 47 0.84 17.12 2.20
N SER A 48 -0.02 18.15 2.28
CA SER A 48 -0.23 19.12 1.21
C SER A 48 0.72 20.32 1.30
N GLU A 49 1.08 20.71 2.53
CA GLU A 49 1.95 21.87 2.79
C GLU A 49 2.65 21.70 4.15
N ILE A 50 3.88 22.19 4.23
CA ILE A 50 4.68 22.20 5.45
C ILE A 50 5.02 23.67 5.77
N LYS A 51 4.65 24.12 6.98
CA LYS A 51 4.97 25.46 7.47
C LYS A 51 5.88 25.37 8.68
N LYS A 52 6.82 26.31 8.79
CA LYS A 52 7.55 26.50 10.04
C LYS A 52 6.55 26.96 11.10
N HIS A 53 6.62 26.38 12.29
CA HIS A 53 5.76 26.81 13.39
C HIS A 53 6.33 28.13 13.91
N SER A 54 5.64 29.25 13.65
CA SER A 54 5.89 30.52 14.32
C SER A 54 5.04 30.57 15.60
N GLN A 55 5.65 30.86 16.73
CA GLN A 55 4.98 30.94 18.05
C GLN A 55 3.91 32.04 18.16
N GLU A 56 3.73 32.86 17.12
CA GLU A 56 2.86 34.05 17.17
C GLU A 56 1.41 33.80 16.77
N THR A 57 1.05 32.64 16.31
CA THR A 57 -0.37 32.33 16.10
C THR A 57 -0.94 31.81 17.40
N THR A 58 -1.71 32.65 18.08
CA THR A 58 -2.67 32.31 19.14
C THR A 58 -3.63 31.23 18.56
N ASP A 59 -3.15 29.99 18.50
CA ASP A 59 -3.98 28.88 18.07
C ASP A 59 -5.06 28.66 19.14
N ARG A 60 -6.26 29.20 18.90
CA ARG A 60 -7.47 28.94 19.70
C ARG A 60 -7.80 27.45 19.75
N TYR A 61 -7.13 26.62 18.92
CA TYR A 61 -7.33 25.19 18.83
C TYR A 61 -6.02 24.46 19.10
N LYS A 62 -6.08 23.50 20.02
CA LYS A 62 -4.96 22.63 20.33
C LYS A 62 -4.71 21.69 19.14
N LEU A 63 -3.65 21.94 18.36
CA LEU A 63 -3.25 21.09 17.25
C LEU A 63 -2.96 19.66 17.75
N LYS A 64 -3.35 18.67 16.96
CA LYS A 64 -3.02 17.27 17.25
C LYS A 64 -1.71 16.88 16.56
N PRO A 65 -0.90 16.02 17.18
CA PRO A 65 0.27 15.45 16.51
C PRO A 65 -0.17 14.50 15.40
N ILE A 66 0.71 14.30 14.41
CA ILE A 66 0.61 13.13 13.53
C ILE A 66 0.98 11.88 14.34
N ASN A 67 0.35 10.74 14.02
CA ASN A 67 0.65 9.47 14.70
C ASN A 67 1.92 8.83 14.12
N GLU A 68 2.03 8.80 12.77
CA GLU A 68 3.13 8.11 12.07
C GLU A 68 3.33 8.71 10.66
N ILE A 69 4.58 8.69 10.17
CA ILE A 69 4.92 8.92 8.76
C ILE A 69 4.96 7.56 8.09
N LEU A 70 4.22 7.38 6.99
CA LEU A 70 4.06 6.08 6.35
C LEU A 70 5.03 5.84 5.20
N ASP A 71 5.66 6.89 4.69
CA ASP A 71 6.51 6.84 3.51
C ASP A 71 7.92 7.36 3.80
N THR A 72 8.91 6.82 3.09
CA THR A 72 10.29 7.33 3.05
C THR A 72 10.45 8.41 1.99
N GLU A 73 9.63 8.35 0.91
CA GLU A 73 9.61 9.26 -0.22
C GLU A 73 8.19 9.72 -0.55
N PRO A 74 8.00 10.90 -1.19
CA PRO A 74 6.69 11.38 -1.58
C PRO A 74 6.00 10.45 -2.58
N VAL A 75 4.77 10.04 -2.27
CA VAL A 75 3.90 9.27 -3.18
C VAL A 75 3.32 10.14 -4.29
N LEU A 76 3.11 11.44 -4.00
CA LEU A 76 2.71 12.44 -4.99
C LEU A 76 3.85 13.42 -5.23
N THR A 77 4.24 13.59 -6.50
CA THR A 77 5.24 14.58 -6.90
C THR A 77 4.72 16.00 -6.72
N LYS A 78 5.61 16.98 -6.70
CA LYS A 78 5.25 18.41 -6.58
C LYS A 78 4.35 18.87 -7.73
N GLU A 79 4.60 18.37 -8.94
CA GLU A 79 3.83 18.68 -10.15
C GLU A 79 2.41 18.13 -10.04
N LEU A 80 2.28 16.87 -9.59
CA LEU A 80 0.99 16.24 -9.39
C LEU A 80 0.18 16.92 -8.28
N ILE A 81 0.83 17.35 -7.20
CA ILE A 81 0.19 18.17 -6.15
C ILE A 81 -0.37 19.48 -6.72
N LYS A 82 0.39 20.17 -7.60
CA LYS A 82 -0.08 21.41 -8.25
C LYS A 82 -1.29 21.13 -9.14
N LEU A 83 -1.23 20.07 -9.95
CA LEU A 83 -2.34 19.64 -10.81
C LEU A 83 -3.59 19.30 -9.98
N CYS A 84 -3.44 18.55 -8.91
CA CYS A 84 -4.56 18.20 -8.03
C CYS A 84 -5.18 19.43 -7.35
N LYS A 85 -4.37 20.40 -6.92
CA LYS A 85 -4.87 21.67 -6.37
C LYS A 85 -5.66 22.46 -7.40
N TRP A 86 -5.16 22.55 -8.64
CA TRP A 86 -5.88 23.15 -9.73
C TRP A 86 -7.21 22.44 -10.00
N ALA A 87 -7.20 21.12 -10.12
CA ALA A 87 -8.39 20.32 -10.37
C ALA A 87 -9.43 20.46 -9.23
N SER A 88 -8.97 20.43 -7.96
CA SER A 88 -9.83 20.65 -6.80
C SER A 88 -10.55 22.01 -6.86
N ASN A 89 -9.80 23.06 -7.22
CA ASN A 89 -10.37 24.41 -7.34
C ASN A 89 -11.30 24.56 -8.54
N TYR A 90 -10.91 24.00 -9.69
CA TYR A 90 -11.68 24.11 -10.93
C TYR A 90 -13.02 23.35 -10.84
N TYR A 91 -12.98 22.10 -10.35
CA TYR A 91 -14.17 21.25 -10.23
C TYR A 91 -14.91 21.43 -8.90
N GLN A 92 -14.47 22.33 -8.02
CA GLN A 92 -15.03 22.52 -6.68
C GLN A 92 -15.18 21.18 -5.94
N TYR A 93 -14.11 20.39 -5.94
CA TYR A 93 -14.08 19.05 -5.34
C TYR A 93 -13.09 18.96 -4.18
N PRO A 94 -13.40 18.23 -3.08
CA PRO A 94 -12.52 18.13 -1.91
C PRO A 94 -11.12 17.67 -2.25
N ILE A 95 -10.10 18.47 -1.90
CA ILE A 95 -8.69 18.22 -2.25
C ILE A 95 -8.18 16.86 -1.77
N GLY A 96 -8.64 16.40 -0.59
CA GLY A 96 -8.28 15.09 -0.07
C GLY A 96 -8.73 13.96 -1.00
N GLN A 97 -9.97 14.00 -1.48
CA GLN A 97 -10.48 13.00 -2.40
C GLN A 97 -9.74 13.06 -3.76
N VAL A 98 -9.38 14.25 -4.25
CA VAL A 98 -8.58 14.40 -5.48
C VAL A 98 -7.22 13.72 -5.31
N TYR A 99 -6.48 13.98 -4.22
CA TYR A 99 -5.20 13.34 -3.95
C TYR A 99 -5.33 11.81 -3.88
N PHE A 100 -6.33 11.32 -3.16
CA PHE A 100 -6.54 9.88 -3.00
C PHE A 100 -6.98 9.19 -4.30
N ASN A 101 -7.55 9.91 -5.27
CA ASN A 101 -7.83 9.36 -6.59
C ASN A 101 -6.56 9.20 -7.46
N CYS A 102 -5.52 9.97 -7.16
CA CYS A 102 -4.24 9.90 -7.88
C CYS A 102 -3.29 8.81 -7.34
N ILE A 103 -3.60 8.16 -6.22
CA ILE A 103 -2.77 7.10 -5.66
C ILE A 103 -3.39 5.71 -5.83
N PRO A 104 -2.58 4.64 -5.99
CA PRO A 104 -3.06 3.27 -6.08
C PRO A 104 -3.92 2.85 -4.88
N SER A 105 -4.90 1.98 -5.10
CA SER A 105 -5.83 1.54 -4.06
C SER A 105 -5.15 0.85 -2.88
N LYS A 106 -4.05 0.15 -3.11
CA LYS A 106 -3.22 -0.50 -2.08
C LYS A 106 -2.64 0.51 -1.08
N LEU A 107 -2.33 1.73 -1.54
CA LEU A 107 -1.75 2.79 -0.71
C LEU A 107 -2.79 3.60 0.09
N LYS A 108 -4.10 3.35 -0.13
CA LYS A 108 -5.19 4.07 0.55
C LYS A 108 -5.53 3.53 1.94
N LYS A 109 -5.01 2.36 2.33
CA LYS A 109 -5.34 1.67 3.59
C LYS A 109 -4.12 1.58 4.51
N SER A 110 -4.30 1.89 5.80
CA SER A 110 -3.19 1.90 6.77
C SER A 110 -2.67 0.50 7.13
N LYS A 111 -3.50 -0.54 7.01
CA LYS A 111 -3.14 -1.91 7.41
C LYS A 111 -2.17 -2.60 6.44
N ASP A 112 -2.06 -2.12 5.20
CA ASP A 112 -1.25 -2.80 4.18
C ASP A 112 0.22 -2.34 4.18
N ILE A 113 0.58 -1.32 5.00
CA ILE A 113 1.89 -0.66 4.93
C ILE A 113 2.89 -1.24 5.94
N LYS A 114 2.43 -1.71 7.09
CA LYS A 114 3.35 -2.13 8.19
C LYS A 114 4.17 -3.40 7.94
N ASN A 115 3.84 -4.22 6.90
CA ASN A 115 4.51 -5.51 6.70
C ASN A 115 4.61 -6.03 5.25
N LYS A 116 4.43 -5.19 4.24
CA LYS A 116 4.65 -5.66 2.87
C LYS A 116 5.33 -4.56 2.06
N GLU A 117 6.59 -4.79 1.73
CA GLU A 117 7.10 -4.37 0.45
C GLU A 117 6.01 -4.71 -0.56
N ILE A 118 5.57 -3.73 -1.35
CA ILE A 118 4.60 -3.98 -2.42
C ILE A 118 5.37 -4.83 -3.41
N ASP A 119 5.24 -6.13 -3.24
CA ASP A 119 5.85 -7.08 -4.14
C ASP A 119 5.00 -7.11 -5.41
N ASP A 120 5.38 -6.27 -6.38
CA ASP A 120 4.74 -6.19 -7.70
C ASP A 120 5.21 -7.31 -8.65
N ARG A 121 6.09 -8.22 -8.17
CA ARG A 121 6.52 -9.38 -8.95
C ARG A 121 5.33 -10.25 -9.29
N LYS A 122 5.29 -10.72 -10.53
CA LYS A 122 4.30 -11.72 -10.95
C LYS A 122 4.53 -13.01 -10.15
N PHE A 123 3.49 -13.46 -9.49
CA PHE A 123 3.52 -14.72 -8.76
C PHE A 123 2.42 -15.66 -9.25
N PHE A 124 2.63 -16.95 -9.03
CA PHE A 124 1.69 -18.02 -9.31
C PHE A 124 1.43 -18.80 -8.03
N TYR A 125 0.34 -19.53 -8.00
CA TYR A 125 0.09 -20.48 -6.93
C TYR A 125 0.60 -21.86 -7.34
N LYS A 126 1.31 -22.53 -6.43
CA LYS A 126 1.68 -23.94 -6.53
C LYS A 126 1.31 -24.69 -5.25
N ILE A 127 1.15 -26.00 -5.33
CA ILE A 127 0.92 -26.86 -4.20
C ILE A 127 2.22 -27.08 -3.42
N THR A 128 2.06 -27.31 -2.11
CA THR A 128 3.13 -27.76 -1.22
C THR A 128 3.04 -29.26 -1.01
N ASP A 129 4.12 -29.88 -0.53
CA ASP A 129 4.17 -31.33 -0.23
C ASP A 129 3.40 -31.73 1.04
N LYS A 130 2.61 -30.82 1.59
CA LYS A 130 1.85 -31.07 2.82
C LYS A 130 0.73 -32.05 2.61
N ASN A 131 0.64 -33.09 3.46
CA ASN A 131 -0.41 -34.10 3.39
C ASN A 131 -1.79 -33.48 3.67
N ILE A 132 -2.74 -33.68 2.74
CA ILE A 132 -4.04 -33.01 2.74
C ILE A 132 -5.23 -33.98 2.93
N ASN A 133 -4.97 -35.29 3.09
CA ASN A 133 -5.99 -36.34 2.99
C ASN A 133 -7.20 -36.19 3.92
N GLU A 134 -7.06 -35.51 5.05
CA GLU A 134 -8.17 -35.29 5.99
C GLU A 134 -8.74 -33.86 5.99
N TYR A 135 -8.08 -32.92 5.32
CA TYR A 135 -8.46 -31.49 5.39
C TYR A 135 -9.77 -31.19 4.65
N PHE A 136 -10.08 -31.91 3.59
CA PHE A 136 -11.22 -31.62 2.70
C PHE A 136 -12.55 -32.19 3.15
N LYS A 137 -12.64 -32.90 4.27
CA LYS A 137 -13.93 -33.35 4.79
C LYS A 137 -14.88 -32.14 4.95
N ASN A 138 -15.92 -32.08 4.13
CA ASN A 138 -16.92 -31.00 4.09
C ASN A 138 -16.43 -29.63 3.55
N LYS A 139 -15.31 -29.54 2.81
CA LYS A 139 -14.74 -28.31 2.28
C LYS A 139 -14.63 -28.31 0.75
N THR A 140 -15.76 -28.49 0.07
CA THR A 140 -15.84 -28.65 -1.40
C THR A 140 -15.26 -27.46 -2.20
N ALA A 141 -15.37 -26.23 -1.69
CA ALA A 141 -14.83 -25.06 -2.37
C ALA A 141 -13.28 -25.00 -2.32
N GLN A 142 -12.70 -25.35 -1.18
CA GLN A 142 -11.25 -25.45 -1.02
C GLN A 142 -10.69 -26.60 -1.87
N GLN A 143 -11.36 -27.73 -1.90
CA GLN A 143 -10.97 -28.88 -2.71
C GLN A 143 -10.94 -28.54 -4.20
N ARG A 144 -11.96 -27.88 -4.73
CA ARG A 144 -12.02 -27.44 -6.13
C ARG A 144 -10.84 -26.54 -6.51
N ILE A 145 -10.50 -25.59 -5.66
CA ILE A 145 -9.37 -24.68 -5.89
C ILE A 145 -8.05 -25.45 -5.85
N TYR A 146 -7.89 -26.33 -4.87
CA TYR A 146 -6.69 -27.16 -4.75
C TYR A 146 -6.48 -28.06 -5.97
N ASP A 147 -7.52 -28.77 -6.40
CA ASP A 147 -7.48 -29.64 -7.58
C ASP A 147 -7.20 -28.85 -8.85
N TYR A 148 -7.75 -27.63 -8.97
CA TYR A 148 -7.46 -26.74 -10.08
C TYR A 148 -5.98 -26.34 -10.15
N ILE A 149 -5.40 -25.96 -9.01
CA ILE A 149 -3.98 -25.61 -8.91
C ILE A 149 -3.11 -26.85 -9.17
N LYS A 150 -3.51 -28.01 -8.65
CA LYS A 150 -2.84 -29.29 -8.85
C LYS A 150 -2.73 -29.67 -10.33
N ASN A 151 -3.79 -29.51 -11.08
CA ASN A 151 -3.85 -29.90 -12.49
C ASN A 151 -3.09 -28.95 -13.41
N LYS A 152 -2.98 -27.64 -13.05
CA LYS A 152 -2.31 -26.64 -13.88
C LYS A 152 -0.86 -26.36 -13.51
N CYS A 153 -0.36 -26.90 -12.40
CA CYS A 153 0.99 -26.70 -11.85
C CYS A 153 1.39 -25.25 -11.55
N LYS A 154 1.03 -24.29 -12.40
CA LYS A 154 1.21 -22.82 -12.20
C LYS A 154 -0.10 -22.13 -12.55
N VAL A 155 -0.71 -21.42 -11.60
CA VAL A 155 -2.00 -20.75 -11.78
C VAL A 155 -1.87 -19.27 -11.47
N ASP A 156 -2.28 -18.42 -12.41
CA ASP A 156 -2.32 -16.96 -12.22
C ASP A 156 -3.36 -16.60 -11.17
N PRO A 157 -3.07 -15.64 -10.27
CA PRO A 157 -4.05 -15.16 -9.30
C PRO A 157 -5.38 -14.69 -9.89
N GLY A 158 -5.36 -14.18 -11.13
CA GLY A 158 -6.55 -13.74 -11.86
C GLY A 158 -7.51 -14.88 -12.27
N ASP A 159 -7.00 -16.10 -12.38
CA ASP A 159 -7.79 -17.28 -12.80
C ASP A 159 -8.67 -17.85 -11.68
N ILE A 160 -8.39 -17.48 -10.43
CA ILE A 160 -9.11 -18.04 -9.27
C ILE A 160 -10.15 -17.06 -8.76
N LYS A 161 -11.43 -17.42 -8.96
CA LYS A 161 -12.56 -16.69 -8.35
C LYS A 161 -12.85 -17.28 -6.96
N GLY A 162 -12.75 -16.43 -5.92
CA GLY A 162 -13.07 -16.81 -4.54
C GLY A 162 -11.89 -16.59 -3.58
N SER A 163 -11.89 -15.44 -2.92
CA SER A 163 -10.79 -15.02 -2.05
C SER A 163 -10.70 -15.81 -0.73
N ARG A 164 -11.84 -16.18 -0.12
CA ARG A 164 -11.85 -16.80 1.21
C ARG A 164 -11.31 -18.24 1.22
N PRO A 165 -11.78 -19.18 0.36
CA PRO A 165 -11.23 -20.53 0.32
C PRO A 165 -9.75 -20.59 -0.07
N LEU A 166 -9.33 -19.70 -0.99
CA LEU A 166 -7.93 -19.56 -1.39
C LEU A 166 -7.05 -19.09 -0.23
N HIS A 167 -7.54 -18.11 0.55
CA HIS A 167 -6.84 -17.59 1.71
C HIS A 167 -6.68 -18.65 2.81
N GLU A 168 -7.69 -19.48 3.02
CA GLU A 168 -7.61 -20.59 3.97
C GLU A 168 -6.58 -21.65 3.56
N LEU A 169 -6.47 -21.97 2.27
CA LEU A 169 -5.46 -22.90 1.74
C LEU A 169 -4.03 -22.33 1.91
N LEU A 170 -3.84 -21.04 1.64
CA LEU A 170 -2.57 -20.33 1.87
C LEU A 170 -2.20 -20.30 3.37
N HIS A 171 -3.15 -19.93 4.22
CA HIS A 171 -2.93 -19.83 5.68
C HIS A 171 -2.56 -21.18 6.30
N ASN A 172 -3.16 -22.27 5.81
CA ASN A 172 -2.86 -23.62 6.26
C ASN A 172 -1.61 -24.22 5.60
N GLY A 173 -1.01 -23.51 4.66
CA GLY A 173 0.22 -23.92 4.00
C GLY A 173 0.06 -25.09 3.04
N PHE A 174 -1.11 -25.30 2.44
CA PHE A 174 -1.35 -26.31 1.40
C PHE A 174 -1.00 -25.84 0.00
N ILE A 175 -0.98 -24.52 -0.19
CA ILE A 175 -0.51 -23.84 -1.39
C ILE A 175 0.42 -22.70 -0.99
N GLU A 176 1.32 -22.35 -1.88
CA GLU A 176 2.25 -21.24 -1.69
C GLU A 176 2.33 -20.34 -2.92
N LYS A 177 2.85 -19.13 -2.73
CA LYS A 177 3.14 -18.20 -3.81
C LYS A 177 4.54 -18.50 -4.35
N TYR A 178 4.62 -18.66 -5.64
CA TYR A 178 5.85 -18.85 -6.37
C TYR A 178 6.11 -17.62 -7.25
N TYR A 179 7.25 -16.99 -7.12
CA TYR A 179 7.66 -15.83 -7.90
C TYR A 179 8.57 -16.24 -9.05
N LEU A 180 8.38 -15.62 -10.22
CA LEU A 180 9.18 -15.96 -11.43
C LEU A 180 10.68 -15.73 -11.24
N ASP A 181 11.06 -14.77 -10.39
CA ASP A 181 12.46 -14.44 -10.13
C ASP A 181 13.18 -15.45 -9.23
N ASP A 182 12.45 -16.38 -8.62
CA ASP A 182 13.01 -17.45 -7.79
C ASP A 182 13.56 -18.64 -8.63
N GLU A 183 13.34 -18.67 -9.94
CA GLU A 183 14.07 -19.57 -10.83
C GLU A 183 15.52 -19.08 -10.92
N LYS A 184 16.43 -19.71 -10.17
CA LYS A 184 17.86 -19.60 -10.46
C LYS A 184 18.06 -20.02 -11.90
N VAL A 185 18.37 -19.04 -12.76
CA VAL A 185 18.88 -19.33 -14.09
C VAL A 185 20.10 -20.24 -13.84
N PRO A 186 20.11 -21.49 -14.34
CA PRO A 186 21.32 -22.27 -14.25
C PRO A 186 22.39 -21.49 -14.99
N THR A 187 23.42 -21.07 -14.26
CA THR A 187 24.64 -20.48 -14.82
C THR A 187 25.33 -21.59 -15.62
N GLY A 188 24.79 -21.91 -16.80
CA GLY A 188 25.50 -22.62 -17.82
C GLY A 188 26.61 -21.72 -18.31
N ASN A 189 27.84 -22.10 -18.03
CA ASN A 189 29.03 -21.52 -18.65
C ASN A 189 28.80 -21.56 -20.17
N ILE A 190 28.48 -20.42 -20.76
CA ILE A 190 28.60 -20.24 -22.21
C ILE A 190 30.11 -20.14 -22.45
N ILE A 191 30.70 -21.28 -22.77
CA ILE A 191 32.04 -21.32 -23.37
C ILE A 191 31.84 -20.73 -24.77
N LEU A 192 32.21 -19.45 -24.93
CA LEU A 192 32.43 -18.87 -26.24
C LEU A 192 33.65 -19.58 -26.83
N ASN A 193 33.42 -20.53 -27.74
CA ASN A 193 34.49 -20.99 -28.60
C ASN A 193 34.90 -19.84 -29.52
N GLU A 194 36.03 -19.24 -29.18
CA GLU A 194 36.82 -18.50 -30.12
C GLU A 194 37.43 -19.51 -31.09
N GLU A 195 36.83 -19.64 -32.27
CA GLU A 195 37.55 -20.17 -33.47
C GLU A 195 36.68 -19.93 -34.72
N GLN A 196 37.21 -19.13 -35.57
CA GLN A 196 37.22 -18.85 -37.01
C GLN A 196 36.65 -17.50 -37.45
#